data_13e6d7bdbecd7d474090cd253abc7a84
#
_entry.id   13e6d7bdbecd7d474090cd253abc7a84
#
_cell.length_a   1.000
_cell.length_b   1.000
_cell.length_c   1.000
_cell.angle_alpha   90.00
_cell.angle_beta   90.00
_cell.angle_gamma   90.00
#
_symmetry.space_group_name_H-M   'P 1'
#
loop_
_entity.id
_entity.type
_entity.pdbx_description
1 polymer ?
#
loop_
_entity_poly.entity_id
_entity_poly.type
_entity_poly.pdbx_seq_one_letter_code
_entity_poly.pdbx_strand_id
1 'polypeptide(L)'
;MKEKTKKPRYNLGQNMLWMLRQAHAAHRDDVPVFAVIKALAMAGTGISGLLLAPEIVRCVEDGAGFSRILATIAVLAGVLLVCSAVSAYLEHAPMFARVDVRLALVRKIHYKTCVMSYPLSEDPEVLKLQEQAVRATMNNRCASEAFWVDEQKFLTAALSFVVYLLLLTNTSAWLLAALTVTTAAEYFVNRRINEWGYRHRDEAAALEKKMDYVSDKAQSTVLGKDIRIFGMRPWLEAVYDKTLRAFDAFVERRERVYFWTNVIDAALTAVRNGLAYYFLLRQTLAGGMGAGDFLLCFSAVGAYAEQLNGVLAELGTLRRQSLDLCVIREYLELPEPFRMEGGKPLP
;
A
#
# COMPACT_ATOMS: atom_id res chain seq x y z
N MET A 1 30.19 -8.55 6.30
CA MET A 1 30.21 -7.18 6.87
C MET A 1 28.77 -6.65 6.83
N LYS A 2 28.14 -6.41 7.99
CA LYS A 2 26.80 -5.78 8.00
C LYS A 2 26.97 -4.33 7.55
N GLU A 3 26.51 -4.02 6.33
CA GLU A 3 26.38 -2.65 5.88
C GLU A 3 25.52 -1.90 6.92
N LYS A 4 26.09 -0.92 7.61
CA LYS A 4 25.32 -0.05 8.50
C LYS A 4 24.32 0.69 7.60
N THR A 5 23.07 0.30 7.64
CA THR A 5 21.99 1.01 6.96
C THR A 5 22.03 2.47 7.42
N LYS A 6 22.51 3.36 6.56
CA LYS A 6 22.46 4.82 6.79
C LYS A 6 20.99 5.18 7.07
N LYS A 7 20.72 5.90 8.15
CA LYS A 7 19.37 6.40 8.42
C LYS A 7 18.90 7.23 7.22
N PRO A 8 17.65 7.09 6.77
CA PRO A 8 17.13 7.88 5.66
C PRO A 8 17.26 9.37 5.99
N ARG A 9 17.70 10.16 5.00
CA ARG A 9 17.95 11.60 5.17
C ARG A 9 16.63 12.38 5.39
N TYR A 10 15.52 11.87 4.87
CA TYR A 10 14.20 12.51 4.92
C TYR A 10 13.15 11.61 5.56
N ASN A 11 12.27 12.23 6.36
CA ASN A 11 11.14 11.55 7.00
C ASN A 11 9.96 11.40 6.01
N LEU A 12 9.03 10.48 6.31
CA LEU A 12 7.82 10.25 5.52
C LEU A 12 7.06 11.57 5.21
N GLY A 13 6.79 12.40 6.22
CA GLY A 13 6.07 13.66 6.02
C GLY A 13 6.80 14.66 5.10
N GLN A 14 8.14 14.69 5.18
CA GLN A 14 8.97 15.51 4.28
C GLN A 14 8.90 15.01 2.83
N ASN A 15 8.86 13.70 2.63
CA ASN A 15 8.73 13.11 1.30
C ASN A 15 7.32 13.27 0.75
N MET A 16 6.28 13.18 1.58
CA MET A 16 4.90 13.50 1.19
C MET A 16 4.80 14.94 0.68
N LEU A 17 5.30 15.89 1.47
CA LEU A 17 5.32 17.31 1.08
C LEU A 17 6.14 17.54 -0.19
N TRP A 18 7.26 16.83 -0.34
CA TRP A 18 8.06 16.90 -1.54
C TRP A 18 7.31 16.38 -2.76
N MET A 19 6.59 15.25 -2.65
CA MET A 19 5.76 14.72 -3.74
C MET A 19 4.64 15.67 -4.14
N LEU A 20 3.97 16.32 -3.17
CA LEU A 20 2.97 17.38 -3.46
C LEU A 20 3.59 18.52 -4.27
N ARG A 21 4.80 18.98 -3.89
CA ARG A 21 5.54 19.99 -4.65
C ARG A 21 5.93 19.52 -6.06
N GLN A 22 6.23 18.21 -6.24
CA GLN A 22 6.52 17.67 -7.57
C GLN A 22 5.25 17.61 -8.44
N ALA A 23 4.09 17.28 -7.88
CA ALA A 23 2.82 17.35 -8.59
C ALA A 23 2.50 18.79 -9.03
N HIS A 24 2.65 19.75 -8.12
CA HIS A 24 2.48 21.17 -8.45
C HIS A 24 3.46 21.64 -9.54
N ALA A 25 4.73 21.29 -9.44
CA ALA A 25 5.75 21.62 -10.45
C ALA A 25 5.51 20.95 -11.80
N ALA A 26 4.76 19.85 -11.83
CA ALA A 26 4.32 19.19 -13.05
C ALA A 26 2.98 19.73 -13.60
N HIS A 27 2.40 20.76 -12.96
CA HIS A 27 1.06 21.29 -13.24
C HIS A 27 -0.04 20.22 -13.14
N ARG A 28 0.08 19.33 -12.15
CA ARG A 28 -0.83 18.19 -11.88
C ARG A 28 -1.35 18.24 -10.43
N ASP A 29 -1.89 19.40 -10.05
CA ASP A 29 -2.54 19.58 -8.74
C ASP A 29 -3.84 18.75 -8.61
N ASP A 30 -4.36 18.27 -9.74
CA ASP A 30 -5.50 17.35 -9.81
C ASP A 30 -5.22 16.01 -9.11
N VAL A 31 -3.99 15.50 -9.10
CA VAL A 31 -3.64 14.20 -8.50
C VAL A 31 -3.96 14.12 -7.00
N PRO A 32 -3.43 15.00 -6.13
CA PRO A 32 -3.77 14.96 -4.70
C PRO A 32 -5.25 15.29 -4.44
N VAL A 33 -5.88 16.16 -5.23
CA VAL A 33 -7.30 16.50 -5.09
C VAL A 33 -8.15 15.27 -5.37
N PHE A 34 -7.89 14.54 -6.44
CA PHE A 34 -8.61 13.31 -6.78
C PHE A 34 -8.39 12.22 -5.73
N ALA A 35 -7.21 12.12 -5.15
CA ALA A 35 -6.94 11.18 -4.06
C ALA A 35 -7.84 11.45 -2.84
N VAL A 36 -8.00 12.71 -2.45
CA VAL A 36 -8.88 13.13 -1.34
C VAL A 36 -10.35 12.88 -1.67
N ILE A 37 -10.82 13.30 -2.86
CA ILE A 37 -12.22 13.11 -3.27
C ILE A 37 -12.56 11.61 -3.32
N LYS A 38 -11.67 10.79 -3.86
CA LYS A 38 -11.85 9.34 -3.91
C LYS A 38 -11.88 8.73 -2.51
N ALA A 39 -11.00 9.17 -1.60
CA ALA A 39 -10.99 8.71 -0.22
C ALA A 39 -12.31 9.03 0.49
N LEU A 40 -12.84 10.25 0.31
CA LEU A 40 -14.15 10.66 0.83
C LEU A 40 -15.30 9.83 0.24
N ALA A 41 -15.28 9.59 -1.08
CA ALA A 41 -16.29 8.79 -1.75
C ALA A 41 -16.27 7.33 -1.26
N MET A 42 -15.10 6.71 -1.13
CA MET A 42 -14.96 5.35 -0.62
C MET A 42 -15.40 5.23 0.85
N ALA A 43 -15.01 6.19 1.70
CA ALA A 43 -15.49 6.25 3.08
C ALA A 43 -17.01 6.41 3.13
N GLY A 44 -17.57 7.29 2.29
CA GLY A 44 -19.01 7.48 2.15
C GLY A 44 -19.74 6.21 1.71
N THR A 45 -19.19 5.45 0.77
CA THR A 45 -19.72 4.15 0.35
C THR A 45 -19.76 3.16 1.52
N GLY A 46 -18.66 3.04 2.27
CA GLY A 46 -18.57 2.15 3.44
C GLY A 46 -19.58 2.52 4.53
N ILE A 47 -19.68 3.81 4.87
CA ILE A 47 -20.60 4.32 5.89
C ILE A 47 -22.06 4.13 5.47
N SER A 48 -22.40 4.48 4.23
CA SER A 48 -23.77 4.32 3.73
C SER A 48 -24.20 2.85 3.70
N GLY A 49 -23.29 1.95 3.31
CA GLY A 49 -23.51 0.51 3.36
C GLY A 49 -23.73 -0.01 4.78
N LEU A 50 -22.94 0.49 5.75
CA LEU A 50 -23.06 0.15 7.16
C LEU A 50 -24.41 0.61 7.76
N LEU A 51 -24.88 1.81 7.40
CA LEU A 51 -26.08 2.41 7.96
C LEU A 51 -27.38 1.84 7.37
N LEU A 52 -27.34 1.27 6.16
CA LEU A 52 -28.55 0.88 5.43
C LEU A 52 -29.44 -0.09 6.22
N ALA A 53 -28.90 -1.21 6.68
CA ALA A 53 -29.66 -2.20 7.42
C ALA A 53 -30.12 -1.73 8.81
N PRO A 54 -29.25 -1.10 9.63
CA PRO A 54 -29.64 -0.56 10.93
C PRO A 54 -30.77 0.48 10.86
N GLU A 55 -30.71 1.40 9.89
CA GLU A 55 -31.75 2.44 9.76
C GLU A 55 -33.09 1.88 9.32
N ILE A 56 -33.10 0.83 8.48
CA ILE A 56 -34.34 0.12 8.13
C ILE A 56 -34.93 -0.54 9.38
N VAL A 57 -34.11 -1.21 10.18
CA VAL A 57 -34.58 -1.86 11.43
C VAL A 57 -35.13 -0.83 12.41
N ARG A 58 -34.43 0.31 12.61
CA ARG A 58 -34.94 1.41 13.44
C ARG A 58 -36.30 1.93 12.95
N CYS A 59 -36.45 2.15 11.64
CA CYS A 59 -37.74 2.57 11.08
C CYS A 59 -38.86 1.57 11.37
N VAL A 60 -38.57 0.27 11.38
CA VAL A 60 -39.55 -0.78 11.71
C VAL A 60 -39.84 -0.79 13.21
N GLU A 61 -38.83 -0.66 14.07
CA GLU A 61 -39.00 -0.56 15.53
C GLU A 61 -39.87 0.65 15.93
N ASP A 62 -39.64 1.79 15.26
CA ASP A 62 -40.41 3.04 15.50
C ASP A 62 -41.85 2.96 14.92
N GLY A 63 -42.24 1.87 14.27
CA GLY A 63 -43.54 1.73 13.64
C GLY A 63 -43.75 2.71 12.46
N ALA A 64 -42.67 3.11 11.80
CA ALA A 64 -42.73 4.09 10.71
C ALA A 64 -43.56 3.56 9.53
N GLY A 65 -44.37 4.45 8.90
CA GLY A 65 -45.13 4.10 7.70
C GLY A 65 -44.23 3.73 6.52
N PHE A 66 -44.76 2.91 5.62
CA PHE A 66 -44.03 2.38 4.44
C PHE A 66 -43.33 3.47 3.61
N SER A 67 -43.96 4.64 3.45
CA SER A 67 -43.36 5.77 2.74
C SER A 67 -42.06 6.29 3.35
N ARG A 68 -41.97 6.32 4.70
CA ARG A 68 -40.75 6.75 5.42
C ARG A 68 -39.63 5.72 5.26
N ILE A 69 -39.95 4.43 5.34
CA ILE A 69 -38.99 3.34 5.10
C ILE A 69 -38.43 3.44 3.69
N LEU A 70 -39.31 3.58 2.70
CA LEU A 70 -38.91 3.71 1.30
C LEU A 70 -38.05 4.95 1.05
N ALA A 71 -38.38 6.09 1.66
CA ALA A 71 -37.58 7.32 1.55
C ALA A 71 -36.19 7.15 2.18
N THR A 72 -36.07 6.50 3.34
CA THR A 72 -34.77 6.21 3.99
C THR A 72 -33.91 5.33 3.09
N ILE A 73 -34.47 4.25 2.54
CA ILE A 73 -33.78 3.37 1.61
C ILE A 73 -33.33 4.15 0.35
N ALA A 74 -34.22 4.96 -0.23
CA ALA A 74 -33.92 5.72 -1.45
C ALA A 74 -32.79 6.74 -1.22
N VAL A 75 -32.77 7.42 -0.08
CA VAL A 75 -31.70 8.37 0.27
C VAL A 75 -30.37 7.65 0.46
N LEU A 76 -30.31 6.60 1.28
CA LEU A 76 -29.06 5.88 1.55
C LEU A 76 -28.54 5.17 0.29
N ALA A 77 -29.43 4.54 -0.50
CA ALA A 77 -29.07 3.93 -1.77
C ALA A 77 -28.60 4.98 -2.80
N GLY A 78 -29.22 6.16 -2.81
CA GLY A 78 -28.78 7.28 -3.65
C GLY A 78 -27.39 7.78 -3.29
N VAL A 79 -27.11 7.97 -2.00
CA VAL A 79 -25.76 8.35 -1.53
C VAL A 79 -24.74 7.27 -1.88
N LEU A 80 -25.05 6.00 -1.64
CA LEU A 80 -24.19 4.86 -1.97
C LEU A 80 -23.90 4.81 -3.47
N LEU A 81 -24.92 5.01 -4.32
CA LEU A 81 -24.78 5.04 -5.77
C LEU A 81 -23.86 6.19 -6.22
N VAL A 82 -24.07 7.40 -5.71
CA VAL A 82 -23.26 8.57 -6.06
C VAL A 82 -21.80 8.36 -5.61
N CYS A 83 -21.59 7.95 -4.36
CA CYS A 83 -20.25 7.68 -3.84
C CYS A 83 -19.54 6.57 -4.62
N SER A 84 -20.24 5.48 -4.96
CA SER A 84 -19.70 4.38 -5.76
C SER A 84 -19.36 4.83 -7.18
N ALA A 85 -20.22 5.62 -7.82
CA ALA A 85 -19.98 6.15 -9.16
C ALA A 85 -18.76 7.08 -9.20
N VAL A 86 -18.65 8.00 -8.22
CA VAL A 86 -17.49 8.88 -8.09
C VAL A 86 -16.21 8.08 -7.83
N SER A 87 -16.26 7.08 -6.95
CA SER A 87 -15.13 6.21 -6.66
C SER A 87 -14.68 5.44 -7.90
N ALA A 88 -15.62 4.86 -8.65
CA ALA A 88 -15.35 4.11 -9.88
C ALA A 88 -14.75 5.01 -10.98
N TYR A 89 -15.25 6.22 -11.14
CA TYR A 89 -14.68 7.20 -12.06
C TYR A 89 -13.25 7.55 -11.69
N LEU A 90 -13.01 7.85 -10.41
CA LEU A 90 -11.70 8.24 -9.90
C LEU A 90 -10.70 7.07 -9.77
N GLU A 91 -11.10 5.84 -10.02
CA GLU A 91 -10.18 4.70 -10.15
C GLU A 91 -9.23 4.88 -11.32
N HIS A 92 -9.74 5.31 -12.45
CA HIS A 92 -9.02 5.39 -13.71
C HIS A 92 -8.66 6.81 -14.14
N ALA A 93 -9.51 7.80 -13.86
CA ALA A 93 -9.33 9.18 -14.30
C ALA A 93 -7.96 9.80 -13.93
N PRO A 94 -7.41 9.59 -12.71
CA PRO A 94 -6.12 10.17 -12.34
C PRO A 94 -4.90 9.44 -12.91
N MET A 95 -5.06 8.34 -13.62
CA MET A 95 -3.95 7.48 -14.04
C MET A 95 -2.93 8.24 -14.87
N PHE A 96 -3.36 8.96 -15.91
CA PHE A 96 -2.45 9.71 -16.76
C PHE A 96 -1.79 10.88 -16.03
N ALA A 97 -2.53 11.54 -15.14
CA ALA A 97 -1.98 12.62 -14.32
C ALA A 97 -0.86 12.13 -13.38
N ARG A 98 -1.02 10.95 -12.76
CA ARG A 98 0.03 10.30 -11.94
C ARG A 98 1.25 9.94 -12.79
N VAL A 99 1.02 9.40 -14.00
CA VAL A 99 2.10 9.10 -14.96
C VAL A 99 2.87 10.36 -15.33
N ASP A 100 2.19 11.48 -15.56
CA ASP A 100 2.84 12.76 -15.89
C ASP A 100 3.76 13.25 -14.76
N VAL A 101 3.33 13.14 -13.49
CA VAL A 101 4.18 13.46 -12.34
C VAL A 101 5.43 12.55 -12.32
N ARG A 102 5.26 11.24 -12.55
CA ARG A 102 6.38 10.29 -12.64
C ARG A 102 7.33 10.65 -13.80
N LEU A 103 6.79 10.93 -14.98
CA LEU A 103 7.61 11.31 -16.14
C LEU A 103 8.35 12.64 -15.93
N ALA A 104 7.76 13.57 -15.17
CA ALA A 104 8.46 14.80 -14.77
C ALA A 104 9.67 14.49 -13.88
N LEU A 105 9.56 13.52 -12.96
CA LEU A 105 10.69 13.04 -12.15
C LEU A 105 11.75 12.34 -13.02
N VAL A 106 11.32 11.45 -13.92
CA VAL A 106 12.22 10.78 -14.88
C VAL A 106 13.02 11.79 -15.69
N ARG A 107 12.35 12.81 -16.23
CA ARG A 107 13.00 13.91 -16.96
C ARG A 107 14.03 14.66 -16.11
N LYS A 108 13.71 14.95 -14.83
CA LYS A 108 14.65 15.60 -13.90
C LYS A 108 15.89 14.72 -13.63
N ILE A 109 15.70 13.40 -13.46
CA ILE A 109 16.79 12.44 -13.24
C ILE A 109 17.70 12.43 -14.49
N HIS A 110 17.14 12.25 -15.68
CA HIS A 110 17.91 12.23 -16.92
C HIS A 110 18.62 13.55 -17.18
N TYR A 111 17.94 14.69 -16.98
CA TYR A 111 18.58 15.99 -17.13
C TYR A 111 19.78 16.12 -16.18
N LYS A 112 19.62 15.76 -14.89
CA LYS A 112 20.74 15.76 -13.95
C LYS A 112 21.90 14.87 -14.39
N THR A 113 21.60 13.69 -14.91
CA THR A 113 22.61 12.76 -15.44
C THR A 113 23.39 13.38 -16.61
N CYS A 114 22.72 14.12 -17.50
CA CYS A 114 23.36 14.75 -18.66
C CYS A 114 24.22 15.97 -18.30
N VAL A 115 23.88 16.68 -17.22
CA VAL A 115 24.56 17.96 -16.87
C VAL A 115 25.50 17.83 -15.67
N MET A 116 25.57 16.67 -15.03
CA MET A 116 26.50 16.47 -13.90
C MET A 116 27.96 16.51 -14.37
N SER A 117 28.83 16.95 -13.48
CA SER A 117 30.28 17.01 -13.74
C SER A 117 30.89 15.61 -13.90
N TYR A 118 31.96 15.54 -14.68
CA TYR A 118 32.68 14.30 -14.95
C TYR A 118 33.08 13.51 -13.69
N PRO A 119 33.63 14.13 -12.63
CA PRO A 119 33.94 13.39 -11.40
C PRO A 119 32.74 12.73 -10.73
N LEU A 120 31.54 13.34 -10.81
CA LEU A 120 30.31 12.71 -10.29
C LEU A 120 29.84 11.56 -11.19
N SER A 121 30.03 11.68 -12.51
CA SER A 121 29.62 10.64 -13.47
C SER A 121 30.49 9.37 -13.38
N GLU A 122 31.67 9.45 -12.81
CA GLU A 122 32.59 8.31 -12.62
C GLU A 122 32.56 7.76 -11.18
N ASP A 123 31.88 8.43 -10.24
CA ASP A 123 31.81 7.99 -8.85
C ASP A 123 30.87 6.78 -8.70
N PRO A 124 31.39 5.62 -8.25
CA PRO A 124 30.58 4.40 -8.09
C PRO A 124 29.39 4.55 -7.12
N GLU A 125 29.51 5.41 -6.08
CA GLU A 125 28.39 5.66 -5.15
C GLU A 125 27.29 6.49 -5.83
N VAL A 126 27.67 7.47 -6.66
CA VAL A 126 26.73 8.28 -7.43
C VAL A 126 26.06 7.45 -8.51
N LEU A 127 26.78 6.59 -9.23
CA LEU A 127 26.22 5.68 -10.22
C LEU A 127 25.24 4.69 -9.60
N LYS A 128 25.56 4.14 -8.44
CA LYS A 128 24.62 3.27 -7.68
C LYS A 128 23.36 4.02 -7.27
N LEU A 129 23.49 5.26 -6.79
CA LEU A 129 22.38 6.10 -6.39
C LEU A 129 21.50 6.47 -7.60
N GLN A 130 22.12 6.79 -8.74
CA GLN A 130 21.43 7.03 -10.01
C GLN A 130 20.63 5.80 -10.45
N GLU A 131 21.24 4.62 -10.46
CA GLU A 131 20.56 3.37 -10.83
C GLU A 131 19.34 3.12 -9.94
N GLN A 132 19.49 3.32 -8.63
CA GLN A 132 18.37 3.18 -7.68
C GLN A 132 17.26 4.23 -7.93
N ALA A 133 17.61 5.48 -8.22
CA ALA A 133 16.65 6.53 -8.55
C ALA A 133 15.89 6.21 -9.86
N VAL A 134 16.58 5.71 -10.88
CA VAL A 134 15.95 5.25 -12.13
C VAL A 134 15.01 4.09 -11.86
N ARG A 135 15.43 3.07 -11.10
CA ARG A 135 14.57 1.93 -10.72
C ARG A 135 13.31 2.38 -9.97
N ALA A 136 13.41 3.36 -9.08
CA ALA A 136 12.27 3.91 -8.33
C ALA A 136 11.27 4.70 -9.18
N THR A 137 11.58 4.95 -10.48
CA THR A 137 10.72 5.65 -11.44
C THR A 137 10.38 4.83 -12.69
N MET A 138 10.82 3.56 -12.77
CA MET A 138 10.81 2.77 -14.02
C MET A 138 9.40 2.45 -14.52
N ASN A 139 8.45 2.19 -13.65
CA ASN A 139 7.10 1.76 -14.02
C ASN A 139 6.02 2.24 -13.03
N ASN A 140 4.76 1.95 -13.35
CA ASN A 140 3.59 2.39 -12.57
C ASN A 140 3.48 1.75 -11.17
N ARG A 141 4.26 0.71 -10.87
CA ARG A 141 4.31 0.06 -9.55
C ARG A 141 5.43 0.59 -8.66
N CYS A 142 6.31 1.44 -9.22
CA CYS A 142 7.39 2.05 -8.46
C CYS A 142 6.88 3.19 -7.56
N ALA A 143 7.66 3.52 -6.53
CA ALA A 143 7.31 4.48 -5.51
C ALA A 143 6.86 5.83 -6.04
N SER A 144 7.42 6.30 -7.16
CA SER A 144 7.08 7.60 -7.79
C SER A 144 5.62 7.73 -8.26
N GLU A 145 4.93 6.61 -8.54
CA GLU A 145 3.52 6.59 -8.93
C GLU A 145 2.64 5.85 -7.93
N ALA A 146 3.09 4.68 -7.43
CA ALA A 146 2.35 3.89 -6.47
C ALA A 146 2.05 4.67 -5.17
N PHE A 147 2.91 5.62 -4.80
CA PHE A 147 2.72 6.52 -3.67
C PHE A 147 1.33 7.17 -3.63
N TRP A 148 0.85 7.69 -4.76
CA TRP A 148 -0.45 8.36 -4.84
C TRP A 148 -1.64 7.41 -4.62
N VAL A 149 -1.50 6.16 -5.07
CA VAL A 149 -2.52 5.12 -4.88
C VAL A 149 -2.57 4.71 -3.40
N ASP A 150 -1.42 4.50 -2.79
CA ASP A 150 -1.34 4.03 -1.41
C ASP A 150 -1.61 5.17 -0.40
N GLU A 151 -1.28 6.43 -0.74
CA GLU A 151 -1.73 7.61 0.00
C GLU A 151 -3.26 7.70 0.03
N GLN A 152 -3.92 7.50 -1.10
CA GLN A 152 -5.38 7.50 -1.19
C GLN A 152 -6.00 6.37 -0.35
N LYS A 153 -5.42 5.16 -0.37
CA LYS A 153 -5.88 4.06 0.49
C LYS A 153 -5.71 4.37 1.97
N PHE A 154 -4.56 4.94 2.34
CA PHE A 154 -4.30 5.40 3.71
C PHE A 154 -5.33 6.43 4.17
N LEU A 155 -5.63 7.44 3.33
CA LEU A 155 -6.65 8.45 3.63
C LEU A 155 -8.03 7.84 3.79
N THR A 156 -8.41 6.89 2.92
CA THR A 156 -9.68 6.16 3.02
C THR A 156 -9.79 5.41 4.33
N ALA A 157 -8.76 4.62 4.66
CA ALA A 157 -8.74 3.84 5.90
C ALA A 157 -8.76 4.75 7.14
N ALA A 158 -8.00 5.85 7.12
CA ALA A 158 -7.95 6.80 8.24
C ALA A 158 -9.30 7.52 8.45
N LEU A 159 -9.95 7.98 7.37
CA LEU A 159 -11.26 8.63 7.45
C LEU A 159 -12.32 7.64 7.96
N SER A 160 -12.37 6.44 7.39
CA SER A 160 -13.31 5.40 7.82
C SER A 160 -13.06 4.99 9.27
N PHE A 161 -11.80 4.82 9.68
CA PHE A 161 -11.43 4.52 11.06
C PHE A 161 -11.96 5.56 12.04
N VAL A 162 -11.79 6.86 11.74
CA VAL A 162 -12.30 7.94 12.60
C VAL A 162 -13.81 7.85 12.73
N VAL A 163 -14.53 7.60 11.65
CA VAL A 163 -16.00 7.47 11.68
C VAL A 163 -16.43 6.27 12.51
N TYR A 164 -15.84 5.08 12.30
CA TYR A 164 -16.19 3.90 13.10
C TYR A 164 -15.79 4.06 14.57
N LEU A 165 -14.69 4.74 14.86
CA LEU A 165 -14.30 5.08 16.22
C LEU A 165 -15.39 5.94 16.89
N LEU A 166 -15.86 7.00 16.21
CA LEU A 166 -16.91 7.88 16.73
C LEU A 166 -18.24 7.14 16.93
N LEU A 167 -18.61 6.24 16.02
CA LEU A 167 -19.82 5.41 16.17
C LEU A 167 -19.75 4.50 17.40
N LEU A 168 -18.58 3.90 17.66
CA LEU A 168 -18.42 2.97 18.77
C LEU A 168 -18.16 3.65 20.13
N THR A 169 -17.69 4.91 20.17
CA THR A 169 -17.47 5.64 21.45
C THR A 169 -18.76 5.81 22.25
N ASN A 170 -19.90 5.95 21.58
CA ASN A 170 -21.21 6.09 22.23
C ASN A 170 -21.74 4.78 22.83
N THR A 171 -21.13 3.61 22.48
CA THR A 171 -21.63 2.30 22.92
C THR A 171 -20.98 1.88 24.23
N SER A 172 -19.66 1.75 24.29
CA SER A 172 -18.92 1.38 25.50
C SER A 172 -17.41 1.55 25.34
N ALA A 173 -16.78 2.28 26.25
CA ALA A 173 -15.33 2.45 26.29
C ALA A 173 -14.59 1.11 26.47
N TRP A 174 -15.17 0.17 27.22
CA TRP A 174 -14.59 -1.16 27.43
C TRP A 174 -14.56 -1.99 26.14
N LEU A 175 -15.61 -1.93 25.33
CA LEU A 175 -15.66 -2.60 24.03
C LEU A 175 -14.57 -2.07 23.11
N LEU A 176 -14.41 -0.74 23.04
CA LEU A 176 -13.33 -0.11 22.27
C LEU A 176 -11.93 -0.53 22.72
N ALA A 177 -11.71 -0.60 24.04
CA ALA A 177 -10.43 -1.05 24.59
C ALA A 177 -10.14 -2.51 24.19
N ALA A 178 -11.13 -3.40 24.29
CA ALA A 178 -10.99 -4.80 23.89
C ALA A 178 -10.72 -4.93 22.39
N LEU A 179 -11.42 -4.19 21.54
CA LEU A 179 -11.22 -4.16 20.09
C LEU A 179 -9.82 -3.66 19.71
N THR A 180 -9.37 -2.57 20.34
CA THR A 180 -8.03 -2.02 20.07
C THR A 180 -6.92 -2.96 20.51
N VAL A 181 -7.04 -3.62 21.66
CA VAL A 181 -6.03 -4.57 22.15
C VAL A 181 -5.95 -5.80 21.23
N THR A 182 -7.09 -6.36 20.83
CA THR A 182 -7.11 -7.53 19.92
C THR A 182 -6.56 -7.18 18.53
N THR A 183 -6.91 -6.02 17.97
CA THR A 183 -6.38 -5.55 16.69
C THR A 183 -4.88 -5.22 16.77
N ALA A 184 -4.42 -4.67 17.89
CA ALA A 184 -2.99 -4.47 18.11
C ALA A 184 -2.24 -5.82 18.15
N ALA A 185 -2.80 -6.85 18.78
CA ALA A 185 -2.23 -8.19 18.79
C ALA A 185 -2.11 -8.77 17.35
N GLU A 186 -3.17 -8.66 16.53
CA GLU A 186 -3.14 -9.03 15.11
C GLU A 186 -2.03 -8.29 14.35
N TYR A 187 -1.90 -6.99 14.56
CA TYR A 187 -0.84 -6.21 13.93
C TYR A 187 0.56 -6.71 14.29
N PHE A 188 0.83 -7.04 15.57
CA PHE A 188 2.12 -7.57 15.98
C PHE A 188 2.42 -8.95 15.39
N VAL A 189 1.41 -9.81 15.25
CA VAL A 189 1.54 -11.11 14.57
C VAL A 189 1.91 -10.89 13.11
N ASN A 190 1.14 -10.07 12.38
CA ASN A 190 1.38 -9.76 10.98
C ASN A 190 2.75 -9.10 10.75
N ARG A 191 3.19 -8.23 11.65
CA ARG A 191 4.52 -7.62 11.60
C ARG A 191 5.64 -8.66 11.71
N ARG A 192 5.52 -9.65 12.60
CA ARG A 192 6.52 -10.73 12.75
C ARG A 192 6.73 -11.50 11.45
N ILE A 193 5.68 -11.66 10.66
CA ILE A 193 5.74 -12.38 9.39
C ILE A 193 6.37 -11.55 8.31
N ASN A 194 5.97 -10.30 8.21
CA ASN A 194 6.63 -9.37 7.30
C ASN A 194 8.15 -9.29 7.58
N GLU A 195 8.57 -9.36 8.85
CA GLU A 195 9.99 -9.46 9.23
C GLU A 195 10.61 -10.79 8.77
N TRP A 196 9.88 -11.91 8.80
CA TRP A 196 10.37 -13.19 8.28
C TRP A 196 10.62 -13.10 6.77
N GLY A 197 9.67 -12.59 6.01
CA GLY A 197 9.83 -12.37 4.57
C GLY A 197 11.02 -11.46 4.23
N TYR A 198 11.21 -10.40 4.99
CA TYR A 198 12.36 -9.51 4.82
C TYR A 198 13.70 -10.20 5.10
N ARG A 199 13.79 -11.02 6.15
CA ARG A 199 15.04 -11.74 6.52
C ARG A 199 15.46 -12.78 5.48
N HIS A 200 14.50 -13.37 4.76
CA HIS A 200 14.75 -14.40 3.76
C HIS A 200 14.71 -13.87 2.31
N ARG A 201 14.60 -12.55 2.15
CA ARG A 201 14.55 -11.91 0.82
C ARG A 201 15.79 -12.21 -0.02
N ASP A 202 16.97 -12.20 0.60
CA ASP A 202 18.23 -12.43 -0.11
C ASP A 202 18.36 -13.89 -0.58
N GLU A 203 17.81 -14.85 0.17
CA GLU A 203 17.74 -16.27 -0.22
C GLU A 203 16.85 -16.44 -1.46
N ALA A 204 15.65 -15.83 -1.47
CA ALA A 204 14.77 -15.84 -2.63
C ALA A 204 15.42 -15.19 -3.85
N ALA A 205 15.96 -13.99 -3.69
CA ALA A 205 16.61 -13.24 -4.77
C ALA A 205 17.82 -13.97 -5.37
N ALA A 206 18.57 -14.72 -4.56
CA ALA A 206 19.70 -15.51 -5.06
C ALA A 206 19.23 -16.68 -5.93
N LEU A 207 18.13 -17.34 -5.56
CA LEU A 207 17.54 -18.43 -6.36
C LEU A 207 16.91 -17.90 -7.64
N GLU A 208 16.14 -16.82 -7.57
CA GLU A 208 15.56 -16.14 -8.74
C GLU A 208 16.64 -15.71 -9.73
N LYS A 209 17.66 -14.99 -9.26
CA LYS A 209 18.77 -14.55 -10.09
C LYS A 209 19.48 -15.71 -10.80
N LYS A 210 19.59 -16.87 -10.15
CA LYS A 210 20.20 -18.04 -10.74
C LYS A 210 19.31 -18.67 -11.81
N MET A 211 18.00 -18.72 -11.61
CA MET A 211 17.03 -19.18 -12.61
C MET A 211 17.02 -18.26 -13.82
N ASP A 212 16.94 -16.94 -13.58
CA ASP A 212 16.96 -15.92 -14.63
C ASP A 212 18.24 -16.02 -15.47
N TYR A 213 19.40 -16.17 -14.81
CA TYR A 213 20.67 -16.34 -15.53
C TYR A 213 20.67 -17.55 -16.47
N VAL A 214 20.19 -18.71 -16.01
CA VAL A 214 20.10 -19.92 -16.84
C VAL A 214 19.10 -19.72 -17.97
N SER A 215 17.94 -19.12 -17.69
CA SER A 215 16.91 -18.82 -18.67
C SER A 215 17.41 -17.85 -19.74
N ASP A 216 18.06 -16.75 -19.34
CA ASP A 216 18.63 -15.75 -20.26
C ASP A 216 19.70 -16.38 -21.20
N LYS A 217 20.54 -17.26 -20.64
CA LYS A 217 21.56 -17.97 -21.45
C LYS A 217 20.91 -18.96 -22.40
N ALA A 218 19.87 -19.68 -21.96
CA ALA A 218 19.15 -20.63 -22.83
C ALA A 218 18.38 -19.92 -23.95
N GLN A 219 17.90 -18.71 -23.74
CA GLN A 219 17.17 -17.90 -24.74
C GLN A 219 18.07 -17.05 -25.62
N SER A 220 19.35 -16.94 -25.29
CA SER A 220 20.30 -16.12 -26.06
C SER A 220 20.51 -16.66 -27.47
N THR A 221 20.16 -15.87 -28.48
CA THR A 221 20.42 -16.19 -29.90
C THR A 221 21.90 -16.36 -30.19
N VAL A 222 22.77 -15.60 -29.50
CA VAL A 222 24.23 -15.67 -29.65
C VAL A 222 24.76 -17.04 -29.20
N LEU A 223 24.24 -17.58 -28.09
CA LEU A 223 24.64 -18.88 -27.55
C LEU A 223 23.91 -20.07 -28.20
N GLY A 224 22.85 -19.82 -28.97
CA GLY A 224 21.99 -20.87 -29.54
C GLY A 224 22.75 -21.85 -30.42
N LYS A 225 23.78 -21.39 -31.13
CA LYS A 225 24.69 -22.23 -31.93
C LYS A 225 25.51 -23.16 -31.04
N ASP A 226 26.14 -22.63 -30.03
CA ASP A 226 27.02 -23.37 -29.11
C ASP A 226 26.23 -24.41 -28.31
N ILE A 227 25.04 -24.02 -27.81
CA ILE A 227 24.12 -24.93 -27.07
C ILE A 227 23.78 -26.15 -27.92
N ARG A 228 23.57 -25.97 -29.26
CA ARG A 228 23.24 -27.06 -30.17
C ARG A 228 24.47 -27.90 -30.51
N ILE A 229 25.60 -27.26 -30.83
CA ILE A 229 26.83 -27.97 -31.22
C ILE A 229 27.38 -28.81 -30.07
N PHE A 230 27.38 -28.28 -28.86
CA PHE A 230 27.90 -28.96 -27.66
C PHE A 230 26.83 -29.79 -26.92
N GLY A 231 25.59 -29.86 -27.42
CA GLY A 231 24.52 -30.62 -26.82
C GLY A 231 24.20 -30.19 -25.36
N MET A 232 24.34 -28.87 -25.04
CA MET A 232 24.24 -28.36 -23.66
C MET A 232 22.83 -28.30 -23.10
N ARG A 233 21.80 -28.56 -23.91
CA ARG A 233 20.39 -28.47 -23.50
C ARG A 233 20.08 -29.32 -22.27
N PRO A 234 20.41 -30.63 -22.17
CA PRO A 234 20.10 -31.43 -20.99
C PRO A 234 20.78 -30.92 -19.71
N TRP A 235 21.98 -30.36 -19.85
CA TRP A 235 22.71 -29.75 -18.75
C TRP A 235 22.02 -28.46 -18.24
N LEU A 236 21.62 -27.59 -19.15
CA LEU A 236 20.88 -26.34 -18.81
C LEU A 236 19.55 -26.68 -18.10
N GLU A 237 18.79 -27.65 -18.66
CA GLU A 237 17.55 -28.14 -18.05
C GLU A 237 17.80 -28.71 -16.65
N ALA A 238 18.82 -29.54 -16.47
CA ALA A 238 19.15 -30.11 -15.17
C ALA A 238 19.54 -29.04 -14.11
N VAL A 239 20.28 -28.00 -14.52
CA VAL A 239 20.64 -26.87 -13.64
C VAL A 239 19.43 -26.04 -13.28
N TYR A 240 18.56 -25.77 -14.25
CA TYR A 240 17.30 -25.03 -14.05
C TYR A 240 16.39 -25.79 -13.09
N ASP A 241 16.11 -27.07 -13.35
CA ASP A 241 15.25 -27.92 -12.54
C ASP A 241 15.76 -28.09 -11.10
N LYS A 242 17.07 -28.20 -10.92
CA LYS A 242 17.69 -28.23 -9.59
C LYS A 242 17.43 -26.94 -8.81
N THR A 243 17.54 -25.79 -9.50
CA THR A 243 17.33 -24.47 -8.89
C THR A 243 15.85 -24.24 -8.63
N LEU A 244 14.97 -24.64 -9.56
CA LEU A 244 13.52 -24.59 -9.41
C LEU A 244 13.05 -25.39 -8.19
N ARG A 245 13.51 -26.63 -8.04
CA ARG A 245 13.19 -27.44 -6.83
C ARG A 245 13.63 -26.78 -5.54
N ALA A 246 14.78 -26.12 -5.53
CA ALA A 246 15.23 -25.35 -4.36
C ALA A 246 14.35 -24.12 -4.09
N PHE A 247 13.90 -23.44 -5.15
CA PHE A 247 12.97 -22.32 -5.07
C PHE A 247 11.58 -22.77 -4.59
N ASP A 248 11.06 -23.89 -5.12
CA ASP A 248 9.78 -24.47 -4.69
C ASP A 248 9.81 -24.83 -3.20
N ALA A 249 10.90 -25.45 -2.72
CA ALA A 249 11.06 -25.76 -1.29
C ALA A 249 11.11 -24.50 -0.42
N PHE A 250 11.70 -23.40 -0.93
CA PHE A 250 11.67 -22.10 -0.28
C PHE A 250 10.26 -21.51 -0.25
N VAL A 251 9.53 -21.57 -1.38
CA VAL A 251 8.15 -21.09 -1.48
C VAL A 251 7.26 -21.88 -0.54
N GLU A 252 7.36 -23.22 -0.52
CA GLU A 252 6.58 -24.05 0.40
C GLU A 252 6.82 -23.70 1.87
N ARG A 253 8.08 -23.45 2.26
CA ARG A 253 8.43 -22.99 3.61
C ARG A 253 7.80 -21.63 3.92
N ARG A 254 7.83 -20.69 2.96
CA ARG A 254 7.22 -19.38 3.07
C ARG A 254 5.70 -19.48 3.22
N GLU A 255 5.04 -20.25 2.35
CA GLU A 255 3.58 -20.41 2.38
C GLU A 255 3.10 -21.10 3.66
N ARG A 256 3.90 -22.03 4.22
CA ARG A 256 3.60 -22.64 5.52
C ARG A 256 3.61 -21.62 6.66
N VAL A 257 4.55 -20.67 6.64
CA VAL A 257 4.59 -19.58 7.62
C VAL A 257 3.38 -18.67 7.45
N TYR A 258 3.02 -18.27 6.22
CA TYR A 258 1.83 -17.47 5.95
C TYR A 258 0.54 -18.19 6.31
N PHE A 259 0.43 -19.49 6.03
CA PHE A 259 -0.73 -20.29 6.40
C PHE A 259 -0.99 -20.25 7.92
N TRP A 260 0.00 -20.55 8.73
CA TRP A 260 -0.16 -20.52 10.19
C TRP A 260 -0.52 -19.15 10.72
N THR A 261 -0.06 -18.12 10.06
CA THR A 261 -0.47 -16.77 10.41
C THR A 261 -1.92 -16.49 10.13
N ASN A 262 -2.36 -16.84 8.93
CA ASN A 262 -3.78 -16.67 8.59
C ASN A 262 -4.68 -17.46 9.55
N VAL A 263 -4.23 -18.62 10.02
CA VAL A 263 -4.94 -19.41 11.06
C VAL A 263 -4.98 -18.63 12.39
N ILE A 264 -3.86 -18.06 12.83
CA ILE A 264 -3.80 -17.26 14.06
C ILE A 264 -4.67 -16.00 13.92
N ASP A 265 -4.61 -15.32 12.80
CA ASP A 265 -5.41 -14.13 12.50
C ASP A 265 -6.92 -14.43 12.52
N ALA A 266 -7.32 -15.54 11.89
CA ALA A 266 -8.70 -16.02 11.93
C ALA A 266 -9.16 -16.36 13.35
N ALA A 267 -8.30 -17.00 14.17
CA ALA A 267 -8.60 -17.29 15.56
C ALA A 267 -8.74 -16.02 16.41
N LEU A 268 -7.82 -15.04 16.25
CA LEU A 268 -7.91 -13.75 16.94
C LEU A 268 -9.17 -12.97 16.53
N THR A 269 -9.50 -12.98 15.24
CA THR A 269 -10.74 -12.39 14.70
C THR A 269 -11.99 -13.07 15.30
N ALA A 270 -12.02 -14.40 15.39
CA ALA A 270 -13.12 -15.12 16.00
C ALA A 270 -13.28 -14.79 17.49
N VAL A 271 -12.18 -14.72 18.24
CA VAL A 271 -12.20 -14.32 19.66
C VAL A 271 -12.68 -12.88 19.81
N ARG A 272 -12.15 -11.93 19.01
CA ARG A 272 -12.57 -10.53 19.01
C ARG A 272 -14.05 -10.39 18.76
N ASN A 273 -14.54 -10.99 17.67
CA ASN A 273 -15.96 -10.90 17.30
C ASN A 273 -16.84 -11.59 18.34
N GLY A 274 -16.44 -12.76 18.85
CA GLY A 274 -17.16 -13.47 19.90
C GLY A 274 -17.30 -12.64 21.18
N LEU A 275 -16.24 -12.00 21.65
CA LEU A 275 -16.27 -11.12 22.81
C LEU A 275 -17.17 -9.90 22.57
N ALA A 276 -17.04 -9.27 21.39
CA ALA A 276 -17.86 -8.11 21.05
C ALA A 276 -19.35 -8.48 20.98
N TYR A 277 -19.68 -9.60 20.33
CA TYR A 277 -21.06 -10.07 20.21
C TYR A 277 -21.67 -10.47 21.54
N TYR A 278 -20.90 -11.16 22.39
CA TYR A 278 -21.33 -11.49 23.75
C TYR A 278 -21.67 -10.21 24.53
N PHE A 279 -20.82 -9.21 24.46
CA PHE A 279 -21.02 -7.94 25.16
C PHE A 279 -22.24 -7.17 24.64
N LEU A 280 -22.36 -7.05 23.31
CA LEU A 280 -23.49 -6.37 22.66
C LEU A 280 -24.81 -7.08 22.95
N LEU A 281 -24.86 -8.41 22.88
CA LEU A 281 -26.05 -9.19 23.23
C LEU A 281 -26.47 -8.99 24.68
N ARG A 282 -25.50 -9.01 25.61
CA ARG A 282 -25.78 -8.75 27.02
C ARG A 282 -26.37 -7.37 27.24
N GLN A 283 -25.85 -6.35 26.56
CA GLN A 283 -26.34 -4.98 26.66
C GLN A 283 -27.75 -4.83 26.07
N THR A 284 -28.03 -5.46 24.95
CA THR A 284 -29.36 -5.46 24.31
C THR A 284 -30.40 -6.16 25.17
N LEU A 285 -30.06 -7.36 25.70
CA LEU A 285 -30.97 -8.10 26.58
C LEU A 285 -31.24 -7.38 27.91
N ALA A 286 -30.33 -6.54 28.38
CA ALA A 286 -30.55 -5.68 29.55
C ALA A 286 -31.44 -4.46 29.25
N GLY A 287 -31.99 -4.33 28.04
CA GLY A 287 -32.87 -3.26 27.63
C GLY A 287 -32.18 -1.92 27.35
N GLY A 288 -30.85 -1.92 27.26
CA GLY A 288 -30.06 -0.70 27.03
C GLY A 288 -29.86 -0.32 25.55
N MET A 289 -30.33 -1.14 24.60
CA MET A 289 -30.06 -0.94 23.17
C MET A 289 -31.19 -1.53 22.31
N GLY A 290 -31.65 -0.79 21.28
CA GLY A 290 -32.60 -1.25 20.26
C GLY A 290 -31.93 -2.23 19.27
N ALA A 291 -32.75 -2.97 18.49
CA ALA A 291 -32.24 -3.92 17.52
C ALA A 291 -31.49 -3.23 16.36
N GLY A 292 -31.93 -2.03 15.97
CA GLY A 292 -31.24 -1.21 14.99
C GLY A 292 -29.85 -0.78 15.47
N ASP A 293 -29.72 -0.36 16.73
CA ASP A 293 -28.44 0.02 17.34
C ASP A 293 -27.53 -1.19 17.54
N PHE A 294 -28.10 -2.33 17.92
CA PHE A 294 -27.33 -3.59 17.98
C PHE A 294 -26.72 -3.94 16.63
N LEU A 295 -27.51 -3.89 15.56
CA LEU A 295 -27.06 -4.22 14.22
C LEU A 295 -25.98 -3.25 13.73
N LEU A 296 -26.13 -1.95 14.05
CA LEU A 296 -25.11 -0.94 13.74
C LEU A 296 -23.79 -1.25 14.44
N CYS A 297 -23.83 -1.48 15.75
CA CYS A 297 -22.61 -1.79 16.52
C CYS A 297 -22.00 -3.12 16.10
N PHE A 298 -22.81 -4.13 15.83
CA PHE A 298 -22.36 -5.44 15.34
C PHE A 298 -21.56 -5.33 14.03
N SER A 299 -22.09 -4.59 13.07
CA SER A 299 -21.44 -4.35 11.77
C SER A 299 -20.21 -3.44 11.93
N ALA A 300 -20.28 -2.43 12.80
CA ALA A 300 -19.19 -1.49 13.04
C ALA A 300 -17.96 -2.14 13.70
N VAL A 301 -18.14 -3.19 14.52
CA VAL A 301 -17.03 -3.92 15.18
C VAL A 301 -16.05 -4.52 14.17
N GLY A 302 -16.57 -5.22 13.17
CA GLY A 302 -15.75 -5.81 12.11
C GLY A 302 -15.05 -4.75 11.28
N ALA A 303 -15.81 -3.75 10.83
CA ALA A 303 -15.31 -2.65 10.03
C ALA A 303 -14.24 -1.80 10.75
N TYR A 304 -14.41 -1.54 12.05
CA TYR A 304 -13.42 -0.83 12.87
C TYR A 304 -12.04 -1.50 12.84
N ALA A 305 -12.01 -2.81 13.08
CA ALA A 305 -10.76 -3.56 13.10
C ALA A 305 -10.11 -3.62 11.71
N GLU A 306 -10.90 -3.80 10.65
CA GLU A 306 -10.43 -3.79 9.27
C GLU A 306 -9.78 -2.44 8.93
N GLN A 307 -10.43 -1.32 9.27
CA GLN A 307 -9.89 0.01 8.98
C GLN A 307 -8.64 0.32 9.81
N LEU A 308 -8.58 -0.09 11.08
CA LEU A 308 -7.38 0.08 11.90
C LEU A 308 -6.20 -0.70 11.32
N ASN A 309 -6.41 -1.96 10.93
CA ASN A 309 -5.39 -2.76 10.25
C ASN A 309 -5.00 -2.13 8.90
N GLY A 310 -5.96 -1.61 8.14
CA GLY A 310 -5.73 -0.87 6.90
C GLY A 310 -4.82 0.34 7.11
N VAL A 311 -5.10 1.20 8.09
CA VAL A 311 -4.27 2.36 8.44
C VAL A 311 -2.83 1.94 8.74
N LEU A 312 -2.65 0.89 9.54
CA LEU A 312 -1.33 0.42 9.94
C LEU A 312 -0.55 -0.21 8.75
N ALA A 313 -1.23 -0.97 7.90
CA ALA A 313 -0.65 -1.61 6.72
C ALA A 313 -0.22 -0.56 5.67
N GLU A 314 -1.11 0.38 5.35
CA GLU A 314 -0.82 1.43 4.38
C GLU A 314 0.26 2.41 4.88
N LEU A 315 0.27 2.73 6.18
CA LEU A 315 1.37 3.48 6.78
C LEU A 315 2.72 2.76 6.63
N GLY A 316 2.72 1.43 6.77
CA GLY A 316 3.89 0.58 6.54
C GLY A 316 4.36 0.63 5.08
N THR A 317 3.42 0.60 4.14
CA THR A 317 3.68 0.69 2.69
C THR A 317 4.23 2.07 2.32
N LEU A 318 3.59 3.16 2.78
CA LEU A 318 4.07 4.53 2.56
C LEU A 318 5.47 4.76 3.15
N ARG A 319 5.79 4.18 4.31
CA ARG A 319 7.16 4.24 4.87
C ARG A 319 8.18 3.56 3.98
N ARG A 320 7.86 2.41 3.39
CA ARG A 320 8.77 1.73 2.44
C ARG A 320 8.97 2.56 1.17
N GLN A 321 7.89 3.07 0.58
CA GLN A 321 7.96 3.94 -0.59
C GLN A 321 8.73 5.23 -0.30
N SER A 322 8.59 5.77 0.92
CA SER A 322 9.36 6.94 1.35
C SER A 322 10.86 6.72 1.30
N LEU A 323 11.36 5.47 1.48
CA LEU A 323 12.78 5.17 1.31
C LEU A 323 13.22 5.29 -0.15
N ASP A 324 12.41 4.78 -1.07
CA ASP A 324 12.69 4.89 -2.50
C ASP A 324 12.60 6.37 -2.97
N LEU A 325 11.64 7.14 -2.43
CA LEU A 325 11.57 8.59 -2.68
C LEU A 325 12.77 9.35 -2.11
N CYS A 326 13.32 8.92 -0.96
CA CYS A 326 14.58 9.47 -0.43
C CYS A 326 15.71 9.32 -1.45
N VAL A 327 15.83 8.16 -2.07
CA VAL A 327 16.87 7.88 -3.07
C VAL A 327 16.75 8.82 -4.27
N ILE A 328 15.53 9.00 -4.81
CA ILE A 328 15.28 9.94 -5.91
C ILE A 328 15.69 11.36 -5.51
N ARG A 329 15.27 11.77 -4.32
CA ARG A 329 15.52 13.11 -3.79
C ARG A 329 17.01 13.35 -3.51
N GLU A 330 17.69 12.39 -2.89
CA GLU A 330 19.11 12.45 -2.62
C GLU A 330 19.93 12.57 -3.91
N TYR A 331 19.54 11.82 -4.96
CA TYR A 331 20.16 11.93 -6.28
C TYR A 331 19.96 13.32 -6.90
N LEU A 332 18.71 13.83 -6.89
CA LEU A 332 18.40 15.14 -7.47
C LEU A 332 19.04 16.31 -6.72
N GLU A 333 19.24 16.16 -5.40
CA GLU A 333 19.83 17.18 -4.52
C GLU A 333 21.37 17.03 -4.33
N LEU A 334 22.01 16.09 -5.06
CA LEU A 334 23.47 16.00 -5.03
C LEU A 334 24.09 17.34 -5.42
N PRO A 335 24.99 17.89 -4.59
CA PRO A 335 25.67 19.14 -4.89
C PRO A 335 26.62 18.98 -6.07
N GLU A 336 26.56 19.92 -6.99
CA GLU A 336 27.49 20.00 -8.11
C GLU A 336 28.80 20.63 -7.65
N PRO A 337 29.95 19.93 -7.72
CA PRO A 337 31.24 20.46 -7.25
C PRO A 337 31.79 21.57 -8.15
N PHE A 338 31.32 21.66 -9.40
CA PHE A 338 31.76 22.64 -10.37
C PHE A 338 30.63 23.62 -10.72
N ARG A 339 30.97 24.89 -10.88
CA ARG A 339 30.06 25.87 -11.45
C ARG A 339 30.12 25.76 -12.98
N MET A 340 29.02 25.31 -13.58
CA MET A 340 28.88 25.21 -15.04
C MET A 340 28.56 26.57 -15.70
N GLU A 341 28.15 27.56 -14.90
CA GLU A 341 27.79 28.91 -15.38
C GLU A 341 28.82 29.95 -14.90
N GLY A 342 29.03 31.00 -15.70
CA GLY A 342 29.92 32.11 -15.35
C GLY A 342 31.42 31.85 -15.58
N GLY A 343 31.76 30.92 -16.45
CA GLY A 343 33.13 30.71 -16.92
C GLY A 343 33.63 31.91 -17.76
N LYS A 344 34.98 32.10 -17.79
CA LYS A 344 35.57 33.07 -18.74
C LYS A 344 35.44 32.51 -20.16
N PRO A 345 35.13 33.34 -21.16
CA PRO A 345 35.18 32.91 -22.55
C PRO A 345 36.58 32.39 -22.86
N LEU A 346 36.62 31.29 -23.65
CA LEU A 346 37.91 30.79 -24.17
C LEU A 346 38.60 31.88 -25.01
N PRO A 347 39.93 32.01 -24.88
CA PRO A 347 40.68 33.03 -25.63
C PRO A 347 40.60 32.79 -27.16
#